data_c3e61060a41e3679f1b7f9dcb32a9c8d
#
_entry.id   c3e61060a41e3679f1b7f9dcb32a9c8d
#
_cell.length_a   1.000
_cell.length_b   1.000
_cell.length_c   1.000
_cell.angle_alpha   90.00
_cell.angle_beta   90.00
_cell.angle_gamma   90.00
#
_symmetry.space_group_name_H-M   'P 1'
#
loop_
_entity.id
_entity.type
_entity.pdbx_description
1 polymer ?
#
loop_
_entity_poly.entity_id
_entity_poly.type
_entity_poly.pdbx_seq_one_letter_code
_entity_poly.pdbx_strand_id
1 'polypeptide(L)'
;MMTPDGRNPGVFLYDDFDSFPNLTVTTAAGQLQPPNGYFAYIEADATVGAIKQIATEPSAIQLLTSNDAADGDNHNTVLATNGNSGVMGVISDSDPRLLICEYRFKLNSVTNGDGSIFLGLGEEALAAAATPIADSSGHVVSDDDLIGFFIGEDDNDALKFLYRKNGGVLQTVMTYGTALAADTWYNVGFVYDPAAVASKRIKIFVDNVEQQSYVTADNIAAATFPDGEELAMYAAIKNSADADPQNFLLDLWAFYQAG
;
A
#
# COMPACT_ATOMS: atom_id res chain seq x y z
N MET A 1 11.86 -23.41 1.00
CA MET A 1 11.47 -24.73 1.58
C MET A 1 10.71 -25.47 0.49
N MET A 2 11.15 -26.65 0.03
CA MET A 2 10.39 -27.43 -0.96
C MET A 2 9.25 -28.14 -0.27
N THR A 3 8.05 -28.11 -0.88
CA THR A 3 6.95 -28.97 -0.46
C THR A 3 7.31 -30.44 -0.67
N PRO A 4 6.70 -31.40 0.06
CA PRO A 4 6.97 -32.85 -0.09
C PRO A 4 6.69 -33.39 -1.51
N ASP A 5 5.92 -32.65 -2.32
CA ASP A 5 5.61 -33.00 -3.72
C ASP A 5 6.60 -32.37 -4.73
N GLY A 6 7.65 -31.70 -4.25
CA GLY A 6 8.70 -31.09 -5.09
C GLY A 6 8.28 -29.81 -5.82
N ARG A 7 7.09 -29.26 -5.51
CA ARG A 7 6.65 -27.98 -6.08
C ARG A 7 7.32 -26.82 -5.35
N ASN A 8 7.62 -25.76 -6.08
CA ASN A 8 8.02 -24.49 -5.45
C ASN A 8 6.84 -23.99 -4.60
N PRO A 9 7.00 -23.75 -3.29
CA PRO A 9 5.90 -23.31 -2.43
C PRO A 9 5.37 -21.91 -2.77
N GLY A 10 6.03 -21.21 -3.70
CA GLY A 10 5.72 -19.81 -3.97
C GLY A 10 6.42 -18.86 -3.00
N VAL A 11 6.05 -17.61 -3.10
CA VAL A 11 6.50 -16.54 -2.19
C VAL A 11 5.39 -16.29 -1.18
N PHE A 12 5.77 -16.25 0.09
CA PHE A 12 4.83 -15.98 1.20
C PHE A 12 5.47 -14.98 2.16
N LEU A 13 4.75 -13.92 2.46
CA LEU A 13 5.03 -12.98 3.52
C LEU A 13 3.79 -12.87 4.41
N TYR A 14 4.02 -12.92 5.70
CA TYR A 14 3.03 -12.60 6.72
C TYR A 14 3.73 -11.88 7.85
N ASP A 15 3.25 -10.72 8.25
CA ASP A 15 3.75 -9.99 9.40
C ASP A 15 2.58 -9.35 10.14
N ASP A 16 2.51 -9.62 11.43
CA ASP A 16 1.58 -9.02 12.40
C ASP A 16 2.28 -7.98 13.27
N PHE A 17 3.51 -7.63 12.90
CA PHE A 17 4.32 -6.59 13.52
C PHE A 17 4.55 -6.71 15.04
N ASP A 18 4.41 -7.89 15.61
CA ASP A 18 4.65 -8.15 17.04
C ASP A 18 6.07 -7.74 17.49
N SER A 19 7.01 -7.65 16.57
CA SER A 19 8.41 -7.28 16.86
C SER A 19 9.00 -6.36 15.77
N PHE A 20 8.49 -5.15 15.66
CA PHE A 20 9.01 -4.17 14.71
C PHE A 20 9.93 -3.15 15.41
N PRO A 21 11.12 -2.81 14.84
CA PRO A 21 11.98 -1.78 15.41
C PRO A 21 11.36 -0.39 15.26
N ASN A 22 11.56 0.47 16.24
CA ASN A 22 11.16 1.87 16.11
C ASN A 22 12.12 2.61 15.20
N LEU A 23 11.60 3.14 14.11
CA LEU A 23 12.31 3.97 13.13
C LEU A 23 11.84 5.41 13.25
N THR A 24 12.75 6.33 13.46
CA THR A 24 12.43 7.75 13.58
C THR A 24 13.42 8.60 12.82
N VAL A 25 12.93 9.64 12.15
CA VAL A 25 13.74 10.65 11.46
C VAL A 25 13.28 12.02 11.91
N THR A 26 14.21 12.92 12.20
CA THR A 26 13.91 14.23 12.82
C THR A 26 14.32 15.43 12.00
N THR A 27 15.16 15.31 10.98
CA THR A 27 15.78 16.47 10.33
C THR A 27 16.05 16.34 8.83
N ALA A 28 15.74 15.23 8.21
CA ALA A 28 15.90 15.06 6.77
C ALA A 28 15.15 13.79 6.31
N ALA A 29 14.78 13.77 5.04
CA ALA A 29 14.32 12.55 4.39
C ALA A 29 15.37 11.44 4.50
N GLY A 30 14.98 10.26 4.89
CA GLY A 30 15.90 9.15 5.10
C GLY A 30 15.33 7.80 4.71
N GLN A 31 16.15 7.06 3.96
CA GLN A 31 15.92 5.65 3.74
C GLN A 31 16.48 4.85 4.92
N LEU A 32 15.67 3.96 5.47
CA LEU A 32 16.05 3.08 6.55
C LEU A 32 15.83 1.63 6.10
N GLN A 33 16.76 0.76 6.44
CA GLN A 33 16.63 -0.67 6.22
C GLN A 33 16.48 -1.38 7.56
N PRO A 34 15.25 -1.65 8.00
CA PRO A 34 15.02 -2.45 9.17
C PRO A 34 15.60 -3.86 8.99
N PRO A 35 16.01 -4.53 10.09
CA PRO A 35 16.62 -5.85 10.03
C PRO A 35 15.74 -6.95 9.43
N ASN A 36 14.45 -6.74 9.33
CA ASN A 36 13.47 -7.72 8.82
C ASN A 36 13.37 -7.76 7.28
N GLY A 37 14.27 -7.12 6.55
CA GLY A 37 14.22 -7.11 5.09
C GLY A 37 13.22 -6.12 4.49
N TYR A 38 12.60 -5.29 5.31
CA TYR A 38 11.76 -4.19 4.86
C TYR A 38 12.59 -2.99 4.44
N PHE A 39 11.95 -2.13 3.73
CA PHE A 39 12.46 -0.84 3.35
C PHE A 39 11.54 0.24 3.93
N ALA A 40 12.09 1.23 4.58
CA ALA A 40 11.34 2.34 5.12
C ALA A 40 11.88 3.65 4.53
N TYR A 41 10.99 4.51 4.09
CA TYR A 41 11.29 5.88 3.73
C TYR A 41 10.46 6.80 4.61
N ILE A 42 11.13 7.71 5.30
CA ILE A 42 10.50 8.68 6.18
C ILE A 42 11.01 10.06 5.77
N GLU A 43 10.10 10.88 5.33
CA GLU A 43 10.35 12.28 5.06
C GLU A 43 9.99 13.07 6.31
N ALA A 44 10.93 13.86 6.80
CA ALA A 44 10.72 14.65 8.00
C ALA A 44 11.40 16.01 7.84
N ASP A 45 10.71 17.04 8.24
CA ASP A 45 11.25 18.36 8.49
C ASP A 45 10.74 18.86 9.85
N ALA A 46 11.60 19.52 10.63
CA ALA A 46 11.32 20.15 11.92
C ALA A 46 10.64 19.27 13.00
N THR A 47 9.86 18.26 12.65
CA THR A 47 9.18 17.33 13.55
C THR A 47 9.45 15.87 13.20
N VAL A 48 9.05 14.95 14.06
CA VAL A 48 9.40 13.53 13.96
C VAL A 48 8.45 12.78 13.05
N GLY A 49 8.93 12.35 11.88
CA GLY A 49 8.31 11.24 11.14
C GLY A 49 8.76 9.90 11.74
N ALA A 50 7.91 8.90 11.77
CA ALA A 50 8.23 7.63 12.40
C ALA A 50 7.45 6.44 11.83
N ILE A 51 8.08 5.26 11.91
CA ILE A 51 7.40 3.96 11.89
C ILE A 51 7.74 3.26 13.20
N LYS A 52 6.76 2.98 14.03
CA LYS A 52 7.00 2.47 15.38
C LYS A 52 5.83 1.66 15.93
N GLN A 53 6.13 0.75 16.85
CA GLN A 53 5.10 0.14 17.68
C GLN A 53 4.53 1.16 18.67
N ILE A 54 3.26 1.02 19.01
CA ILE A 54 2.60 1.84 20.04
C ILE A 54 2.11 0.98 21.20
N ALA A 55 2.22 1.52 22.41
CA ALA A 55 1.91 0.76 23.63
C ALA A 55 0.44 0.37 23.77
N THR A 56 -0.46 1.11 23.12
CA THR A 56 -1.92 0.85 23.14
C THR A 56 -2.36 -0.23 22.16
N GLU A 57 -1.53 -0.54 21.16
CA GLU A 57 -1.79 -1.53 20.11
C GLU A 57 -0.47 -2.28 19.83
N PRO A 58 -0.05 -3.18 20.69
CA PRO A 58 1.30 -3.74 20.66
C PRO A 58 1.60 -4.65 19.46
N SER A 59 0.57 -5.15 18.79
CA SER A 59 0.68 -5.92 17.54
C SER A 59 0.56 -5.06 16.29
N ALA A 60 0.55 -3.73 16.42
CA ALA A 60 0.45 -2.83 15.28
C ALA A 60 1.61 -1.85 15.24
N ILE A 61 2.00 -1.48 14.03
CA ILE A 61 2.90 -0.35 13.80
C ILE A 61 2.10 0.89 13.41
N GLN A 62 2.57 2.02 13.88
CA GLN A 62 2.11 3.34 13.47
C GLN A 62 3.03 3.88 12.38
N LEU A 63 2.48 4.22 11.24
CA LEU A 63 3.13 5.09 10.26
C LEU A 63 2.68 6.51 10.57
N LEU A 64 3.65 7.37 10.90
CA LEU A 64 3.43 8.75 11.34
C LEU A 64 4.21 9.69 10.43
N THR A 65 3.53 10.65 9.82
CA THR A 65 4.16 11.74 9.08
C THR A 65 4.73 12.78 10.02
N SER A 66 5.71 13.55 9.58
CA SER A 66 6.10 14.77 10.29
C SER A 66 5.01 15.84 10.17
N ASN A 67 5.11 16.86 11.01
CA ASN A 67 4.25 18.02 11.00
C ASN A 67 5.12 19.23 10.60
N ASP A 68 4.95 19.72 9.41
CA ASP A 68 5.48 21.03 9.04
C ASP A 68 4.44 21.84 8.26
N ALA A 69 3.82 22.78 8.98
CA ALA A 69 2.86 23.73 8.41
C ALA A 69 3.53 24.84 7.59
N ALA A 70 4.86 24.94 7.64
CA ALA A 70 5.55 26.10 7.07
C ALA A 70 5.87 25.95 5.58
N ASP A 71 6.02 24.74 5.08
CA ASP A 71 6.57 24.49 3.75
C ASP A 71 5.55 24.12 2.68
N GLY A 72 4.31 23.77 3.06
CA GLY A 72 3.36 23.20 2.09
C GLY A 72 3.87 21.90 1.48
N ASP A 73 4.92 21.34 2.04
CA ASP A 73 5.56 20.11 1.60
C ASP A 73 4.85 18.91 2.24
N ASN A 74 4.46 18.03 1.39
CA ASN A 74 3.74 16.83 1.75
C ASN A 74 4.72 15.75 2.20
N HIS A 75 4.79 15.50 3.50
CA HIS A 75 5.71 14.50 4.05
C HIS A 75 5.17 13.08 3.93
N ASN A 76 6.00 12.20 3.39
CA ASN A 76 5.68 10.79 3.21
C ASN A 76 6.29 9.93 4.32
N THR A 77 5.53 8.94 4.76
CA THR A 77 6.04 7.81 5.53
C THR A 77 5.63 6.53 4.84
N VAL A 78 6.61 5.74 4.41
CA VAL A 78 6.41 4.55 3.58
C VAL A 78 7.11 3.37 4.22
N LEU A 79 6.41 2.24 4.29
CA LEU A 79 6.97 0.92 4.54
C LEU A 79 6.76 0.05 3.29
N ALA A 80 7.80 -0.63 2.87
CA ALA A 80 7.75 -1.50 1.70
C ALA A 80 8.55 -2.78 1.90
N THR A 81 8.21 -3.83 1.16
CA THR A 81 9.11 -4.96 0.95
C THR A 81 10.14 -4.52 -0.08
N ASN A 82 11.41 -4.56 0.28
CA ASN A 82 12.47 -3.96 -0.52
C ASN A 82 12.53 -4.50 -1.95
N GLY A 83 12.49 -3.61 -2.92
CA GLY A 83 12.59 -3.91 -4.32
C GLY A 83 13.90 -4.57 -4.81
N ASN A 84 14.99 -4.48 -4.08
CA ASN A 84 16.26 -5.11 -4.49
C ASN A 84 16.46 -6.55 -3.97
N SER A 85 15.61 -7.03 -3.08
CA SER A 85 15.70 -8.38 -2.51
C SER A 85 14.44 -8.82 -1.79
N GLY A 86 13.35 -8.06 -1.91
CA GLY A 86 12.11 -8.27 -1.18
C GLY A 86 11.15 -9.26 -1.83
N VAL A 87 10.03 -9.40 -1.19
CA VAL A 87 8.90 -10.16 -1.73
C VAL A 87 8.28 -9.34 -2.85
N MET A 88 8.34 -9.88 -4.04
CA MET A 88 7.76 -9.28 -5.23
C MET A 88 6.75 -10.21 -5.87
N GLY A 89 5.71 -9.61 -6.40
CA GLY A 89 4.67 -10.32 -7.14
C GLY A 89 4.57 -9.83 -8.57
N VAL A 90 4.07 -10.69 -9.41
CA VAL A 90 3.76 -10.36 -10.80
C VAL A 90 2.30 -10.68 -11.07
N ILE A 91 1.60 -9.75 -11.69
CA ILE A 91 0.25 -9.96 -12.21
C ILE A 91 0.34 -9.83 -13.73
N SER A 92 -0.02 -10.89 -14.45
CA SER A 92 0.01 -10.87 -15.91
C SER A 92 -1.03 -11.83 -16.45
N ASP A 93 -1.66 -11.49 -17.56
CA ASP A 93 -2.60 -12.40 -18.24
C ASP A 93 -1.93 -13.71 -18.69
N SER A 94 -0.60 -13.70 -18.87
CA SER A 94 0.22 -14.88 -19.14
C SER A 94 0.74 -15.61 -17.91
N ASP A 95 0.64 -15.01 -16.70
CA ASP A 95 1.12 -15.64 -15.47
C ASP A 95 0.01 -16.49 -14.83
N PRO A 96 0.19 -17.81 -14.74
CA PRO A 96 -0.81 -18.70 -14.17
C PRO A 96 -0.81 -18.72 -12.62
N ARG A 97 -0.03 -17.89 -11.97
CA ARG A 97 0.16 -17.95 -10.52
C ARG A 97 -0.89 -17.13 -9.78
N LEU A 98 -1.56 -17.77 -8.83
CA LEU A 98 -2.44 -17.09 -7.88
C LEU A 98 -1.64 -16.09 -7.05
N LEU A 99 -2.17 -14.86 -6.88
CA LEU A 99 -1.61 -13.85 -5.98
C LEU A 99 -2.67 -13.38 -5.00
N ILE A 100 -2.30 -13.24 -3.74
CA ILE A 100 -3.14 -12.71 -2.65
C ILE A 100 -2.36 -11.60 -1.96
N CYS A 101 -3.04 -10.47 -1.72
CA CYS A 101 -2.49 -9.33 -0.99
C CYS A 101 -3.55 -8.85 0.01
N GLU A 102 -3.17 -8.69 1.29
CA GLU A 102 -4.08 -8.33 2.36
C GLU A 102 -3.41 -7.38 3.35
N TYR A 103 -4.21 -6.45 3.86
CA TYR A 103 -3.83 -5.48 4.89
C TYR A 103 -4.93 -5.36 5.93
N ARG A 104 -4.52 -5.15 7.19
CA ARG A 104 -5.41 -4.69 8.25
C ARG A 104 -4.91 -3.37 8.79
N PHE A 105 -5.74 -2.35 8.71
CA PHE A 105 -5.35 -0.98 9.05
C PHE A 105 -6.44 -0.23 9.82
N LYS A 106 -6.02 0.86 10.46
CA LYS A 106 -6.91 1.78 11.18
C LYS A 106 -6.41 3.21 11.00
N LEU A 107 -7.30 4.13 10.66
CA LEU A 107 -7.00 5.55 10.50
C LEU A 107 -7.23 6.29 11.82
N ASN A 108 -6.38 7.27 12.13
CA ASN A 108 -6.63 8.18 13.24
C ASN A 108 -7.63 9.28 12.90
N SER A 109 -7.69 9.69 11.65
CA SER A 109 -8.64 10.67 11.14
C SER A 109 -9.22 10.23 9.80
N VAL A 110 -10.37 10.75 9.51
CA VAL A 110 -11.14 10.59 8.27
C VAL A 110 -11.68 11.95 7.80
N THR A 111 -11.02 13.03 8.18
CA THR A 111 -11.40 14.39 7.79
C THR A 111 -10.76 14.73 6.45
N ASN A 112 -11.50 15.37 5.55
CA ASN A 112 -10.95 15.91 4.32
C ASN A 112 -9.80 16.88 4.62
N GLY A 113 -8.74 16.77 3.86
CA GLY A 113 -7.55 17.59 4.02
C GLY A 113 -6.49 16.98 4.95
N ASP A 114 -6.77 15.87 5.64
CA ASP A 114 -5.82 15.32 6.62
C ASP A 114 -4.68 14.50 5.99
N GLY A 115 -4.86 13.98 4.79
CA GLY A 115 -3.80 13.25 4.11
C GLY A 115 -4.30 12.09 3.25
N SER A 116 -3.37 11.37 2.68
CA SER A 116 -3.65 10.27 1.76
C SER A 116 -2.95 9.00 2.18
N ILE A 117 -3.53 7.86 1.85
CA ILE A 117 -3.00 6.53 2.17
C ILE A 117 -3.01 5.66 0.92
N PHE A 118 -1.92 4.88 0.74
CA PHE A 118 -1.85 3.81 -0.23
C PHE A 118 -1.47 2.49 0.43
N LEU A 119 -2.21 1.45 0.14
CA LEU A 119 -1.98 0.06 0.56
C LEU A 119 -2.07 -0.84 -0.65
N GLY A 120 -0.97 -1.43 -1.10
CA GLY A 120 -1.00 -2.21 -2.33
C GLY A 120 0.36 -2.72 -2.78
N LEU A 121 0.44 -2.98 -4.07
CA LEU A 121 1.67 -3.34 -4.76
C LEU A 121 2.09 -2.18 -5.65
N GLY A 122 3.38 -1.92 -5.71
CA GLY A 122 3.96 -0.89 -6.56
C GLY A 122 5.35 -1.27 -7.06
N GLU A 123 5.82 -0.53 -8.03
CA GLU A 123 7.15 -0.71 -8.65
C GLU A 123 8.25 -0.76 -7.58
N GLU A 124 9.27 -1.57 -7.81
CA GLU A 124 10.33 -1.86 -6.85
C GLU A 124 11.13 -0.65 -6.36
N ALA A 125 11.24 0.40 -7.15
CA ALA A 125 12.04 1.59 -6.85
C ALA A 125 11.28 2.72 -6.17
N LEU A 126 9.96 2.61 -5.97
CA LEU A 126 9.13 3.70 -5.44
C LEU A 126 9.60 4.22 -4.09
N ALA A 127 10.02 3.35 -3.19
CA ALA A 127 10.45 3.76 -1.85
C ALA A 127 11.79 4.51 -1.81
N ALA A 128 12.55 4.51 -2.90
CA ALA A 128 13.90 5.08 -2.93
C ALA A 128 13.97 6.53 -3.44
N ALA A 129 13.14 6.87 -4.41
CA ALA A 129 13.18 8.15 -5.10
C ALA A 129 11.78 8.75 -5.36
N ALA A 130 10.77 7.92 -5.24
CA ALA A 130 9.38 8.29 -5.42
C ALA A 130 8.53 7.54 -4.40
N THR A 131 7.38 8.05 -4.09
CA THR A 131 6.42 7.42 -3.19
C THR A 131 5.18 7.06 -3.98
N PRO A 132 4.39 6.07 -3.57
CA PRO A 132 3.17 5.71 -4.29
C PRO A 132 2.11 6.83 -4.28
N ILE A 133 2.34 7.91 -3.54
CA ILE A 133 1.46 9.08 -3.45
C ILE A 133 2.23 10.30 -3.96
N ALA A 134 1.77 10.90 -5.06
CA ALA A 134 2.43 12.02 -5.70
C ALA A 134 2.34 13.33 -4.91
N ASP A 135 3.36 14.21 -5.11
CA ASP A 135 3.36 15.59 -4.66
C ASP A 135 2.49 16.47 -5.56
N SER A 136 1.20 16.45 -5.34
CA SER A 136 0.27 17.31 -6.06
C SER A 136 -0.86 17.74 -5.14
N SER A 137 -1.46 18.90 -5.39
CA SER A 137 -2.66 19.27 -4.65
C SER A 137 -3.76 18.22 -4.84
N GLY A 138 -4.41 17.79 -3.76
CA GLY A 138 -5.43 16.77 -3.76
C GLY A 138 -4.88 15.35 -3.77
N HIS A 139 -3.58 15.15 -3.58
CA HIS A 139 -2.86 13.88 -3.53
C HIS A 139 -3.47 12.81 -4.42
N VAL A 140 -2.83 12.51 -5.49
CA VAL A 140 -3.16 11.37 -6.37
C VAL A 140 -2.07 10.33 -6.27
N VAL A 141 -2.36 9.11 -6.69
CA VAL A 141 -1.29 8.10 -6.82
C VAL A 141 -0.27 8.56 -7.85
N SER A 142 1.00 8.24 -7.61
CA SER A 142 2.11 8.55 -8.50
C SER A 142 1.92 7.95 -9.90
N ASP A 143 2.67 8.49 -10.87
CA ASP A 143 2.68 7.96 -12.24
C ASP A 143 3.69 6.83 -12.38
N ASP A 144 3.39 5.73 -11.71
CA ASP A 144 4.24 4.54 -11.60
C ASP A 144 3.39 3.28 -11.75
N ASP A 145 4.05 2.13 -11.89
CA ASP A 145 3.37 0.83 -11.90
C ASP A 145 2.87 0.50 -10.50
N LEU A 146 1.54 0.49 -10.32
CA LEU A 146 0.93 0.22 -9.02
C LEU A 146 -0.49 -0.37 -9.15
N ILE A 147 -0.90 -1.11 -8.11
CA ILE A 147 -2.26 -1.61 -7.91
C ILE A 147 -2.56 -1.72 -6.41
N GLY A 148 -3.69 -1.21 -5.96
CA GLY A 148 -4.03 -1.28 -4.54
C GLY A 148 -5.19 -0.39 -4.13
N PHE A 149 -5.27 -0.21 -2.82
CA PHE A 149 -6.24 0.64 -2.15
C PHE A 149 -5.65 2.02 -1.93
N PHE A 150 -6.48 3.03 -2.14
CA PHE A 150 -6.10 4.43 -2.01
C PHE A 150 -7.21 5.23 -1.35
N ILE A 151 -6.83 6.13 -0.46
CA ILE A 151 -7.68 7.18 0.10
C ILE A 151 -6.96 8.49 -0.21
N GLY A 152 -7.61 9.36 -0.96
CA GLY A 152 -7.06 10.67 -1.30
C GLY A 152 -7.48 11.73 -0.28
N GLU A 153 -6.68 12.77 -0.17
CA GLU A 153 -6.87 13.91 0.72
C GLU A 153 -8.28 14.53 0.60
N ASP A 154 -8.78 14.67 -0.63
CA ASP A 154 -10.06 15.35 -0.93
C ASP A 154 -11.23 14.38 -1.15
N ASP A 155 -11.05 13.10 -0.87
CA ASP A 155 -11.97 12.04 -1.28
C ASP A 155 -13.10 11.74 -0.27
N ASN A 156 -13.29 12.54 0.79
CA ASN A 156 -14.24 12.27 1.89
C ASN A 156 -14.08 10.84 2.44
N ASP A 157 -12.83 10.39 2.62
CA ASP A 157 -12.48 9.06 3.12
C ASP A 157 -13.06 7.91 2.29
N ALA A 158 -13.29 8.17 1.02
CA ALA A 158 -13.72 7.15 0.09
C ALA A 158 -12.54 6.22 -0.23
N LEU A 159 -12.60 5.01 0.31
CA LEU A 159 -11.66 3.96 -0.06
C LEU A 159 -11.86 3.57 -1.53
N LYS A 160 -10.82 3.73 -2.33
CA LYS A 160 -10.79 3.32 -3.73
C LYS A 160 -9.89 2.11 -3.92
N PHE A 161 -10.21 1.25 -4.87
CA PHE A 161 -9.27 0.30 -5.46
C PHE A 161 -8.95 0.74 -6.88
N LEU A 162 -7.67 0.82 -7.18
CA LEU A 162 -7.19 1.40 -8.43
C LEU A 162 -5.91 0.71 -8.90
N TYR A 163 -5.58 0.93 -10.16
CA TYR A 163 -4.29 0.56 -10.72
C TYR A 163 -3.83 1.59 -11.75
N ARG A 164 -2.54 1.60 -12.00
CA ARG A 164 -1.90 2.45 -13.00
C ARG A 164 -0.66 1.75 -13.55
N LYS A 165 -0.41 1.91 -14.83
CA LYS A 165 0.88 1.63 -15.46
C LYS A 165 1.65 2.95 -15.60
N ASN A 166 2.96 2.92 -15.41
CA ASN A 166 3.85 4.08 -15.61
C ASN A 166 3.61 4.72 -17.00
N GLY A 167 3.36 6.02 -17.03
CA GLY A 167 2.94 6.78 -18.20
C GLY A 167 1.49 6.53 -18.64
N GLY A 168 0.73 5.72 -17.91
CA GLY A 168 -0.64 5.36 -18.23
C GLY A 168 -1.68 6.21 -17.49
N VAL A 169 -2.93 6.07 -17.93
CA VAL A 169 -4.08 6.70 -17.26
C VAL A 169 -4.48 5.89 -16.04
N LEU A 170 -4.65 6.56 -14.89
CA LEU A 170 -5.17 5.96 -13.67
C LEU A 170 -6.55 5.32 -13.90
N GLN A 171 -6.70 4.09 -13.46
CA GLN A 171 -7.95 3.32 -13.53
C GLN A 171 -8.52 3.10 -12.13
N THR A 172 -9.64 3.74 -11.80
CA THR A 172 -10.40 3.44 -10.58
C THR A 172 -11.39 2.32 -10.86
N VAL A 173 -11.19 1.18 -10.21
CA VAL A 173 -12.03 -0.04 -10.38
C VAL A 173 -13.21 -0.02 -9.43
N MET A 174 -12.98 0.46 -8.19
CA MET A 174 -13.97 0.48 -7.13
C MET A 174 -13.84 1.78 -6.33
N THR A 175 -14.99 2.34 -5.96
CA THR A 175 -15.11 3.26 -4.82
C THR A 175 -16.00 2.57 -3.81
N TYR A 176 -15.51 2.35 -2.60
CA TYR A 176 -16.28 1.69 -1.54
C TYR A 176 -17.44 2.58 -1.11
N GLY A 177 -18.64 2.01 -1.10
CA GLY A 177 -19.88 2.79 -0.95
C GLY A 177 -20.18 3.28 0.48
N THR A 178 -19.32 2.92 1.44
CA THR A 178 -19.46 3.35 2.84
C THR A 178 -18.23 4.18 3.21
N ALA A 179 -18.44 5.37 3.75
CA ALA A 179 -17.37 6.18 4.30
C ALA A 179 -16.68 5.42 5.45
N LEU A 180 -15.36 5.48 5.48
CA LEU A 180 -14.61 4.93 6.60
C LEU A 180 -14.86 5.74 7.87
N ALA A 181 -14.62 5.14 9.02
CA ALA A 181 -14.71 5.80 10.31
C ALA A 181 -13.34 5.84 11.00
N ALA A 182 -13.00 6.96 11.63
CA ALA A 182 -11.81 7.06 12.44
C ALA A 182 -11.80 5.99 13.54
N ASP A 183 -10.62 5.60 13.96
CA ASP A 183 -10.37 4.62 15.03
C ASP A 183 -11.05 3.24 14.82
N THR A 184 -11.38 2.93 13.57
CA THR A 184 -12.01 1.66 13.19
C THR A 184 -11.05 0.81 12.38
N TRP A 185 -10.93 -0.48 12.73
CA TRP A 185 -10.13 -1.45 12.00
C TRP A 185 -10.87 -1.90 10.74
N TYR A 186 -10.15 -1.90 9.62
CA TYR A 186 -10.60 -2.40 8.32
C TYR A 186 -9.64 -3.47 7.82
N ASN A 187 -10.19 -4.54 7.26
CA ASN A 187 -9.44 -5.51 6.47
C ASN A 187 -9.68 -5.21 4.99
N VAL A 188 -8.61 -5.06 4.23
CA VAL A 188 -8.71 -4.89 2.77
C VAL A 188 -7.75 -5.84 2.08
N GLY A 189 -8.18 -6.37 0.95
CA GLY A 189 -7.33 -7.27 0.19
C GLY A 189 -7.83 -7.48 -1.23
N PHE A 190 -6.96 -8.05 -2.05
CA PHE A 190 -7.34 -8.48 -3.38
C PHE A 190 -6.69 -9.82 -3.74
N VAL A 191 -7.35 -10.53 -4.62
CA VAL A 191 -6.92 -11.84 -5.09
C VAL A 191 -6.90 -11.82 -6.62
N TYR A 192 -5.72 -11.97 -7.21
CA TYR A 192 -5.59 -12.32 -8.61
C TYR A 192 -5.68 -13.84 -8.76
N ASP A 193 -6.70 -14.30 -9.46
CA ASP A 193 -6.95 -15.71 -9.72
C ASP A 193 -6.99 -15.94 -11.24
N PRO A 194 -5.89 -16.47 -11.82
CA PRO A 194 -5.82 -16.73 -13.26
C PRO A 194 -6.77 -17.82 -13.73
N ALA A 195 -7.30 -18.65 -12.82
CA ALA A 195 -8.30 -19.67 -13.14
C ALA A 195 -9.75 -19.17 -13.05
N ALA A 196 -9.96 -17.96 -12.49
CA ALA A 196 -11.29 -17.37 -12.44
C ALA A 196 -11.81 -17.03 -13.84
N VAL A 197 -13.13 -16.81 -13.95
CA VAL A 197 -13.73 -16.34 -15.21
C VAL A 197 -13.13 -15.00 -15.62
N ALA A 198 -13.01 -14.76 -16.94
CA ALA A 198 -12.34 -13.57 -17.49
C ALA A 198 -12.87 -12.23 -16.92
N SER A 199 -14.13 -12.16 -16.57
CA SER A 199 -14.75 -10.97 -15.97
C SER A 199 -14.39 -10.71 -14.50
N LYS A 200 -13.66 -11.63 -13.83
CA LYS A 200 -13.36 -11.57 -12.39
C LYS A 200 -11.94 -12.04 -12.06
N ARG A 201 -10.96 -11.60 -12.84
CA ARG A 201 -9.54 -12.00 -12.64
C ARG A 201 -8.96 -11.48 -11.34
N ILE A 202 -9.28 -10.22 -10.96
CA ILE A 202 -8.92 -9.71 -9.65
C ILE A 202 -10.22 -9.43 -8.89
N LYS A 203 -10.37 -10.07 -7.74
CA LYS A 203 -11.44 -9.87 -6.78
C LYS A 203 -10.96 -8.97 -5.65
N ILE A 204 -11.81 -8.07 -5.22
CA ILE A 204 -11.52 -7.05 -4.20
C ILE A 204 -12.36 -7.37 -2.97
N PHE A 205 -11.75 -7.25 -1.79
CA PHE A 205 -12.40 -7.52 -0.52
C PHE A 205 -12.25 -6.34 0.43
N VAL A 206 -13.32 -6.01 1.14
CA VAL A 206 -13.33 -5.09 2.28
C VAL A 206 -14.05 -5.79 3.42
N ASP A 207 -13.42 -5.88 4.59
CA ASP A 207 -13.90 -6.60 5.77
C ASP A 207 -14.35 -8.04 5.45
N ASN A 208 -13.56 -8.76 4.66
CA ASN A 208 -13.81 -10.11 4.18
C ASN A 208 -15.05 -10.26 3.27
N VAL A 209 -15.63 -9.15 2.81
CA VAL A 209 -16.76 -9.16 1.87
C VAL A 209 -16.26 -8.87 0.47
N GLU A 210 -16.50 -9.82 -0.46
CA GLU A 210 -16.20 -9.63 -1.88
C GLU A 210 -17.03 -8.47 -2.44
N GLN A 211 -16.34 -7.50 -3.02
CA GLN A 211 -16.96 -6.37 -3.68
C GLN A 211 -17.41 -6.77 -5.10
N GLN A 212 -18.45 -6.09 -5.61
CA GLN A 212 -19.00 -6.40 -6.93
C GLN A 212 -18.27 -5.67 -8.07
N SER A 213 -17.07 -5.16 -7.81
CA SER A 213 -16.16 -4.56 -8.78
C SER A 213 -14.95 -5.47 -8.98
N TYR A 214 -14.51 -5.63 -10.23
CA TYR A 214 -13.46 -6.59 -10.58
C TYR A 214 -12.51 -6.00 -11.60
N VAL A 215 -11.25 -6.42 -11.60
CA VAL A 215 -10.38 -6.28 -12.77
C VAL A 215 -10.59 -7.51 -13.66
N THR A 216 -10.88 -7.28 -14.93
CA THR A 216 -11.13 -8.33 -15.91
C THR A 216 -9.83 -8.77 -16.61
N ALA A 217 -9.86 -9.88 -17.33
CA ALA A 217 -8.74 -10.26 -18.19
C ALA A 217 -8.42 -9.17 -19.23
N ASP A 218 -9.44 -8.55 -19.82
CA ASP A 218 -9.25 -7.45 -20.78
C ASP A 218 -8.60 -6.23 -20.13
N ASN A 219 -8.90 -5.95 -18.86
CA ASN A 219 -8.22 -4.88 -18.12
C ASN A 219 -6.74 -5.21 -17.90
N ILE A 220 -6.41 -6.45 -17.54
CA ILE A 220 -5.01 -6.89 -17.34
C ILE A 220 -4.23 -6.81 -18.64
N ALA A 221 -4.82 -7.22 -19.76
CA ALA A 221 -4.19 -7.14 -21.08
C ALA A 221 -4.11 -5.70 -21.65
N ALA A 222 -4.75 -4.73 -21.01
CA ALA A 222 -4.74 -3.34 -21.48
C ALA A 222 -3.42 -2.63 -21.17
N ALA A 223 -3.02 -1.69 -22.03
CA ALA A 223 -1.80 -0.90 -21.86
C ALA A 223 -1.78 0.00 -20.61
N THR A 224 -2.88 0.10 -19.87
CA THR A 224 -3.01 0.87 -18.65
C THR A 224 -2.76 0.04 -17.37
N PHE A 225 -2.63 -1.29 -17.52
CA PHE A 225 -2.38 -2.20 -16.40
C PHE A 225 -0.87 -2.48 -16.26
N PRO A 226 -0.32 -2.58 -15.04
CA PRO A 226 1.07 -2.94 -14.79
C PRO A 226 1.32 -4.43 -15.07
N ASP A 227 1.11 -4.86 -16.33
CA ASP A 227 1.20 -6.24 -16.76
C ASP A 227 2.65 -6.70 -16.84
N GLY A 228 2.97 -7.78 -16.11
CA GLY A 228 4.30 -8.41 -16.15
C GLY A 228 5.38 -7.69 -15.35
N GLU A 229 5.05 -6.59 -14.67
CA GLU A 229 6.00 -5.87 -13.80
C GLU A 229 6.17 -6.59 -12.46
N GLU A 230 7.38 -6.50 -11.91
CA GLU A 230 7.70 -6.98 -10.56
C GLU A 230 7.28 -5.92 -9.55
N LEU A 231 6.29 -6.23 -8.73
CA LEU A 231 5.69 -5.31 -7.78
C LEU A 231 5.98 -5.71 -6.34
N ALA A 232 6.42 -4.76 -5.53
CA ALA A 232 6.64 -4.90 -4.09
C ALA A 232 5.40 -4.46 -3.29
N MET A 233 5.24 -4.98 -2.06
CA MET A 233 4.20 -4.48 -1.14
C MET A 233 4.54 -3.11 -0.60
N TYR A 234 3.54 -2.27 -0.49
CA TYR A 234 3.62 -0.91 0.06
C TYR A 234 2.51 -0.63 1.07
N ALA A 235 2.88 0.06 2.13
CA ALA A 235 1.99 0.79 3.02
C ALA A 235 2.55 2.21 3.15
N ALA A 236 1.82 3.21 2.69
CA ALA A 236 2.27 4.59 2.64
C ALA A 236 1.22 5.55 3.18
N ILE A 237 1.66 6.58 3.86
CA ILE A 237 0.86 7.73 4.25
C ILE A 237 1.58 9.02 3.85
N LYS A 238 0.82 10.00 3.43
CA LYS A 238 1.27 11.34 3.11
C LYS A 238 0.34 12.34 3.77
N ASN A 239 0.89 13.31 4.53
CA ASN A 239 0.08 14.39 5.07
C ASN A 239 -0.26 15.43 4.00
N SER A 240 -1.32 16.17 4.24
CA SER A 240 -1.63 17.37 3.46
C SER A 240 -0.81 18.57 3.94
N ALA A 241 -1.01 19.71 3.29
CA ALA A 241 -0.46 20.99 3.71
C ALA A 241 -1.00 21.50 5.07
N ASP A 242 -1.92 20.78 5.69
CA ASP A 242 -2.43 21.09 7.02
C ASP A 242 -1.44 20.66 8.11
N ALA A 243 -1.37 21.46 9.16
CA ALA A 243 -0.31 21.47 10.18
C ALA A 243 -0.28 20.26 11.12
N ASP A 244 -1.15 19.28 10.96
CA ASP A 244 -1.26 18.16 11.89
C ASP A 244 -0.59 16.88 11.36
N PRO A 245 0.25 16.21 12.18
CA PRO A 245 0.86 14.95 11.77
C PRO A 245 -0.22 13.90 11.59
N GLN A 246 -0.23 13.28 10.40
CA GLN A 246 -1.15 12.21 10.09
C GLN A 246 -0.56 10.87 10.43
N ASN A 247 -1.40 9.94 10.84
CA ASN A 247 -0.97 8.58 11.10
C ASN A 247 -2.05 7.56 10.80
N PHE A 248 -1.61 6.37 10.45
CA PHE A 248 -2.44 5.19 10.48
C PHE A 248 -1.72 4.03 11.16
N LEU A 249 -2.49 3.09 11.64
CA LEU A 249 -1.98 1.86 12.22
C LEU A 249 -2.09 0.74 11.19
N LEU A 250 -1.05 -0.06 11.09
CA LEU A 250 -0.99 -1.28 10.30
C LEU A 250 -0.75 -2.44 11.27
N ASP A 251 -1.70 -3.37 11.35
CA ASP A 251 -1.67 -4.52 12.25
C ASP A 251 -1.31 -5.81 11.50
N LEU A 252 -1.60 -5.84 10.21
CA LEU A 252 -1.30 -6.98 9.36
C LEU A 252 -0.98 -6.52 7.94
N TRP A 253 0.04 -7.13 7.36
CA TRP A 253 0.10 -7.30 5.91
C TRP A 253 0.47 -8.74 5.55
N ALA A 254 -0.15 -9.23 4.52
CA ALA A 254 0.10 -10.57 4.02
C ALA A 254 0.17 -10.58 2.50
N PHE A 255 1.11 -11.34 1.99
CA PHE A 255 1.31 -11.54 0.58
C PHE A 255 1.57 -13.02 0.29
N TYR A 256 0.95 -13.51 -0.75
CA TYR A 256 1.21 -14.84 -1.28
C TYR A 256 1.19 -14.81 -2.80
N GLN A 257 2.18 -15.42 -3.43
CA GLN A 257 2.12 -15.79 -4.83
C GLN A 257 2.52 -17.25 -4.98
N ALA A 258 1.69 -18.03 -5.66
CA ALA A 258 1.96 -19.44 -5.96
C ALA A 258 3.26 -19.60 -6.76
N GLY A 259 3.95 -20.72 -6.57
CA GLY A 259 5.18 -21.06 -7.30
C GLY A 259 4.93 -21.81 -8.59
#